data_8246fa6950bd37e95fe04a68d8265e28
#
_entry.id   8246fa6950bd37e95fe04a68d8265e28
#
_cell.length_a   1.000
_cell.length_b   1.000
_cell.length_c   1.000
_cell.angle_alpha   90.00
_cell.angle_beta   90.00
_cell.angle_gamma   90.00
#
_symmetry.space_group_name_H-M   'P 1'
#
loop_
_entity.id
_entity.type
_entity.pdbx_description
1 polymer ?
#
loop_
_entity_poly.entity_id
_entity_poly.type
_entity_poly.pdbx_seq_one_letter_code
_entity_poly.pdbx_strand_id
1 'polypeptide(L)'
;MHSNSQYSPGLALLIHDLQAAVHWLTENLFFTVLSDSPKDCITLQNGTCKLYLFHGNPSSFPAPEKGNYITGIVHIALQTYDVNKAIEWCKEKGLSLQLNNDQSFFNPKVFGQGERYFNIISPFGITFEVSERVGWKIASGIPVICGLDHIGIPTVNIQDEIDFFLTLGFIPEFSTVTNYNEIEGTIYCSMLKKHDVTLEIYQFADLIPKPLPTNTPIQGLIFMGPPICSPGGARLI
;
A
#
# COMPACT_ATOMS: atom_id res chain seq x y z
N MET A 1 19.57 -17.84 20.46
CA MET A 1 19.53 -18.21 19.02
C MET A 1 19.21 -16.94 18.27
N HIS A 2 20.21 -16.32 17.63
CA HIS A 2 19.97 -15.15 16.78
C HIS A 2 19.41 -15.70 15.47
N SER A 3 18.10 -15.59 15.26
CA SER A 3 17.55 -15.65 13.92
C SER A 3 18.04 -14.41 13.20
N ASN A 4 19.14 -14.54 12.44
CA ASN A 4 19.45 -13.53 11.42
C ASN A 4 18.29 -13.57 10.43
N SER A 5 17.30 -12.71 10.63
CA SER A 5 16.27 -12.49 9.63
C SER A 5 17.01 -12.01 8.37
N GLN A 6 17.02 -12.82 7.32
CA GLN A 6 17.58 -12.44 6.02
C GLN A 6 16.77 -11.36 5.32
N TYR A 7 15.66 -10.95 5.94
CA TYR A 7 14.75 -9.91 5.45
C TYR A 7 14.83 -8.67 6.34
N SER A 8 14.75 -7.50 5.71
CA SER A 8 14.46 -6.23 6.37
C SER A 8 12.98 -5.88 6.17
N PRO A 9 12.43 -4.91 6.91
CA PRO A 9 11.04 -4.49 6.73
C PRO A 9 10.68 -4.20 5.27
N GLY A 10 9.55 -4.70 4.82
CA GLY A 10 9.06 -4.57 3.44
C GLY A 10 7.80 -5.40 3.21
N LEU A 11 7.29 -5.41 2.00
CA LEU A 11 6.06 -6.12 1.63
C LEU A 11 6.38 -7.41 0.88
N ALA A 12 5.77 -8.52 1.29
CA ALA A 12 5.84 -9.80 0.62
C ALA A 12 4.72 -9.92 -0.41
N LEU A 13 5.09 -10.15 -1.66
CA LEU A 13 4.17 -10.30 -2.79
C LEU A 13 4.28 -11.70 -3.38
N LEU A 14 3.13 -12.33 -3.64
CA LEU A 14 3.05 -13.61 -4.34
C LEU A 14 2.72 -13.34 -5.81
N ILE A 15 3.59 -13.76 -6.71
CA ILE A 15 3.54 -13.39 -8.13
C ILE A 15 3.69 -14.64 -8.98
N HIS A 16 2.83 -14.80 -9.99
CA HIS A 16 2.89 -15.92 -10.93
C HIS A 16 4.09 -15.78 -11.88
N ASP A 17 4.21 -14.65 -12.55
CA ASP A 17 5.30 -14.35 -13.48
C ASP A 17 6.23 -13.30 -12.88
N LEU A 18 7.28 -13.77 -12.20
CA LEU A 18 8.26 -12.89 -11.55
C LEU A 18 8.98 -11.98 -12.54
N GLN A 19 9.31 -12.48 -13.73
CA GLN A 19 10.06 -11.70 -14.70
C GLN A 19 9.23 -10.57 -15.29
N ALA A 20 7.97 -10.84 -15.63
CA ALA A 20 7.04 -9.83 -16.09
C ALA A 20 6.78 -8.77 -15.01
N ALA A 21 6.63 -9.19 -13.74
CA ALA A 21 6.42 -8.25 -12.63
C ALA A 21 7.66 -7.37 -12.36
N VAL A 22 8.86 -7.96 -12.37
CA VAL A 22 10.11 -7.21 -12.24
C VAL A 22 10.23 -6.17 -13.35
N HIS A 23 10.04 -6.59 -14.59
CA HIS A 23 10.09 -5.68 -15.74
C HIS A 23 9.07 -4.55 -15.60
N TRP A 24 7.83 -4.87 -15.26
CA TRP A 24 6.77 -3.88 -15.11
C TRP A 24 7.06 -2.87 -13.97
N LEU A 25 7.51 -3.35 -12.80
CA LEU A 25 7.83 -2.49 -11.65
C LEU A 25 9.04 -1.59 -11.92
N THR A 26 10.06 -2.10 -12.62
CA THR A 26 11.26 -1.31 -12.94
C THR A 26 10.98 -0.24 -13.99
N GLU A 27 10.24 -0.57 -15.05
CA GLU A 27 9.97 0.34 -16.16
C GLU A 27 8.90 1.41 -15.85
N ASN A 28 7.99 1.11 -14.95
CA ASN A 28 6.83 1.98 -14.71
C ASN A 28 6.83 2.67 -13.35
N LEU A 29 7.34 2.02 -12.31
CA LEU A 29 7.30 2.53 -10.94
C LEU A 29 8.70 2.77 -10.34
N PHE A 30 9.75 2.82 -11.16
CA PHE A 30 11.13 3.16 -10.78
C PHE A 30 11.73 2.27 -9.69
N PHE A 31 11.28 1.02 -9.58
CA PHE A 31 11.94 0.06 -8.71
C PHE A 31 13.28 -0.40 -9.29
N THR A 32 14.21 -0.73 -8.43
CA THR A 32 15.49 -1.33 -8.77
C THR A 32 15.62 -2.71 -8.15
N VAL A 33 16.19 -3.66 -8.88
CA VAL A 33 16.46 -5.01 -8.34
C VAL A 33 17.67 -4.95 -7.43
N LEU A 34 17.57 -5.51 -6.22
CA LEU A 34 18.69 -5.61 -5.30
C LEU A 34 19.49 -6.91 -5.56
N SER A 35 20.83 -6.79 -5.54
CA SER A 35 21.74 -7.92 -5.77
C SER A 35 21.84 -8.90 -4.60
N ASP A 36 21.49 -8.46 -3.40
CA ASP A 36 21.54 -9.20 -2.13
C ASP A 36 20.21 -9.83 -1.74
N SER A 37 19.37 -10.14 -2.74
CA SER A 37 18.09 -10.81 -2.52
C SER A 37 18.27 -12.17 -1.85
N PRO A 38 17.38 -12.55 -0.91
CA PRO A 38 17.28 -13.92 -0.43
C PRO A 38 17.08 -14.90 -1.57
N LYS A 39 17.51 -16.16 -1.41
CA LYS A 39 17.52 -17.18 -2.50
C LYS A 39 16.15 -17.54 -3.04
N ASP A 40 15.10 -17.33 -2.26
CA ASP A 40 13.72 -17.74 -2.53
C ASP A 40 12.83 -16.60 -3.06
N CYS A 41 13.37 -15.40 -3.21
CA CYS A 41 12.62 -14.25 -3.74
C CYS A 41 13.49 -13.32 -4.57
N ILE A 42 12.84 -12.42 -5.31
CA ILE A 42 13.46 -11.24 -5.94
C ILE A 42 13.12 -10.03 -5.09
N THR A 43 14.15 -9.29 -4.66
CA THR A 43 13.94 -8.07 -3.89
C THR A 43 14.05 -6.85 -4.78
N LEU A 44 13.05 -5.97 -4.69
CA LEU A 44 13.04 -4.68 -5.38
C LEU A 44 12.92 -3.55 -4.38
N GLN A 45 13.48 -2.40 -4.73
CA GLN A 45 13.43 -1.20 -3.89
C GLN A 45 13.18 0.06 -4.74
N ASN A 46 12.29 0.92 -4.23
CA ASN A 46 12.13 2.29 -4.68
C ASN A 46 12.12 3.19 -3.44
N GLY A 47 13.18 3.97 -3.21
CA GLY A 47 13.33 4.76 -2.00
C GLY A 47 13.18 3.92 -0.72
N THR A 48 12.22 4.25 0.12
CA THR A 48 11.87 3.51 1.34
C THR A 48 10.97 2.29 1.10
N CYS A 49 10.38 2.15 -0.10
CA CYS A 49 9.53 1.02 -0.45
C CYS A 49 10.35 -0.19 -0.85
N LYS A 50 10.24 -1.29 -0.10
CA LYS A 50 10.90 -2.56 -0.40
C LYS A 50 9.85 -3.65 -0.64
N LEU A 51 10.01 -4.38 -1.76
CA LEU A 51 9.13 -5.47 -2.16
C LEU A 51 9.93 -6.77 -2.26
N TYR A 52 9.40 -7.84 -1.70
CA TYR A 52 9.92 -9.20 -1.83
C TYR A 52 8.94 -10.02 -2.67
N LEU A 53 9.34 -10.37 -3.89
CA LEU A 53 8.52 -11.11 -4.83
C LEU A 53 8.82 -12.60 -4.73
N PHE A 54 7.83 -13.36 -4.28
CA PHE A 54 7.85 -14.81 -4.22
C PHE A 54 7.07 -15.41 -5.40
N HIS A 55 7.57 -16.50 -5.97
CA HIS A 55 6.83 -17.21 -7.01
C HIS A 55 5.63 -17.94 -6.43
N GLY A 56 4.45 -17.82 -7.07
CA GLY A 56 3.24 -18.54 -6.70
C GLY A 56 2.04 -18.14 -7.54
N ASN A 57 0.90 -18.77 -7.27
CA ASN A 57 -0.36 -18.51 -7.95
C ASN A 57 -1.35 -17.83 -6.98
N PRO A 58 -1.33 -16.50 -6.87
CA PRO A 58 -2.28 -15.81 -6.02
C PRO A 58 -3.69 -15.89 -6.59
N SER A 59 -4.68 -15.89 -5.72
CA SER A 59 -6.06 -15.55 -6.09
C SER A 59 -6.11 -14.06 -6.41
N SER A 60 -6.82 -13.69 -7.47
CA SER A 60 -7.06 -12.27 -7.75
C SER A 60 -7.76 -11.61 -6.56
N PHE A 61 -7.41 -10.36 -6.27
CA PHE A 61 -8.26 -9.55 -5.40
C PHE A 61 -9.65 -9.46 -6.05
N PRO A 62 -10.72 -9.58 -5.25
CA PRO A 62 -12.05 -9.21 -5.76
C PRO A 62 -11.96 -7.82 -6.37
N ALA A 63 -12.49 -7.65 -7.58
CA ALA A 63 -12.60 -6.32 -8.15
C ALA A 63 -13.27 -5.39 -7.12
N PRO A 64 -12.81 -4.15 -6.95
CA PRO A 64 -13.44 -3.18 -6.07
C PRO A 64 -14.77 -2.74 -6.66
N GLU A 65 -15.72 -3.66 -6.70
CA GLU A 65 -17.12 -3.37 -7.02
C GLU A 65 -17.83 -2.93 -5.74
N LYS A 66 -18.87 -2.12 -5.90
CA LYS A 66 -19.72 -1.66 -4.80
C LYS A 66 -20.08 -2.84 -3.87
N GLY A 67 -19.59 -2.82 -2.64
CA GLY A 67 -19.84 -3.85 -1.62
C GLY A 67 -18.85 -5.02 -1.57
N ASN A 68 -17.78 -5.02 -2.38
CA ASN A 68 -16.72 -6.03 -2.35
C ASN A 68 -15.44 -5.53 -1.64
N TYR A 69 -15.61 -4.75 -0.58
CA TYR A 69 -14.48 -4.35 0.26
C TYR A 69 -13.98 -5.55 1.07
N ILE A 70 -12.67 -5.65 1.22
CA ILE A 70 -12.00 -6.71 1.99
C ILE A 70 -11.13 -6.08 3.08
N THR A 71 -10.91 -6.80 4.18
CA THR A 71 -10.00 -6.38 5.26
C THR A 71 -8.55 -6.78 4.97
N GLY A 72 -7.62 -6.37 5.82
CA GLY A 72 -6.20 -6.68 5.69
C GLY A 72 -5.45 -5.71 4.76
N ILE A 73 -4.25 -6.07 4.28
CA ILE A 73 -3.46 -5.19 3.42
C ILE A 73 -4.01 -5.23 1.99
N VAL A 74 -4.52 -4.10 1.48
CA VAL A 74 -5.19 -4.04 0.17
C VAL A 74 -4.49 -3.16 -0.85
N HIS A 75 -3.73 -2.14 -0.42
CA HIS A 75 -2.96 -1.31 -1.34
C HIS A 75 -1.60 -0.90 -0.75
N ILE A 76 -0.71 -0.53 -1.64
CA ILE A 76 0.63 -0.02 -1.36
C ILE A 76 0.67 1.40 -1.93
N ALA A 77 0.77 2.40 -1.07
CA ALA A 77 0.88 3.78 -1.51
C ALA A 77 2.33 4.20 -1.70
N LEU A 78 2.62 4.74 -2.87
CA LEU A 78 3.92 5.31 -3.24
C LEU A 78 3.83 6.83 -3.26
N GLN A 79 4.90 7.49 -2.86
CA GLN A 79 4.97 8.95 -2.83
C GLN A 79 5.12 9.55 -4.22
N THR A 80 4.49 10.71 -4.44
CA THR A 80 4.82 11.61 -5.54
C THR A 80 4.92 13.05 -5.03
N TYR A 81 5.73 13.86 -5.68
CA TYR A 81 5.82 15.29 -5.42
C TYR A 81 4.91 16.13 -6.34
N ASP A 82 4.31 15.49 -7.35
CA ASP A 82 3.44 16.13 -8.32
C ASP A 82 2.52 15.06 -8.93
N VAL A 83 1.31 14.97 -8.40
CA VAL A 83 0.34 13.96 -8.81
C VAL A 83 -0.05 14.09 -10.29
N ASN A 84 -0.07 15.31 -10.83
CA ASN A 84 -0.43 15.52 -12.24
C ASN A 84 0.67 14.96 -13.16
N LYS A 85 1.94 15.23 -12.86
CA LYS A 85 3.07 14.63 -13.60
C LYS A 85 3.11 13.11 -13.47
N ALA A 86 2.75 12.57 -12.30
CA ALA A 86 2.65 11.13 -12.12
C ALA A 86 1.53 10.53 -12.97
N ILE A 87 0.37 11.18 -13.07
CA ILE A 87 -0.73 10.77 -13.96
C ILE A 87 -0.29 10.83 -15.43
N GLU A 88 0.36 11.91 -15.86
CA GLU A 88 0.89 12.05 -17.23
C GLU A 88 1.87 10.93 -17.56
N TRP A 89 2.86 10.70 -16.69
CA TRP A 89 3.80 9.58 -16.82
C TRP A 89 3.09 8.23 -17.00
N CYS A 90 2.14 7.93 -16.13
CA CYS A 90 1.41 6.67 -16.18
C CYS A 90 0.55 6.54 -17.46
N LYS A 91 -0.08 7.64 -17.93
CA LYS A 91 -0.83 7.67 -19.19
C LYS A 91 0.08 7.44 -20.41
N GLU A 92 1.27 8.04 -20.43
CA GLU A 92 2.29 7.84 -21.48
C GLU A 92 2.77 6.38 -21.52
N LYS A 93 2.87 5.72 -20.37
CA LYS A 93 3.20 4.29 -20.25
C LYS A 93 2.02 3.36 -20.54
N GLY A 94 0.82 3.87 -20.75
CA GLY A 94 -0.40 3.07 -21.02
C GLY A 94 -0.86 2.26 -19.82
N LEU A 95 -0.62 2.71 -18.58
CA LEU A 95 -1.00 2.00 -17.37
C LEU A 95 -2.51 2.09 -17.13
N SER A 96 -3.07 1.07 -16.48
CA SER A 96 -4.48 1.06 -16.04
C SER A 96 -4.64 1.91 -14.79
N LEU A 97 -5.37 3.03 -14.89
CA LEU A 97 -5.55 4.01 -13.81
C LEU A 97 -6.99 4.05 -13.31
N GLN A 98 -7.16 4.25 -12.01
CA GLN A 98 -8.41 4.71 -11.41
C GLN A 98 -8.26 6.18 -11.04
N LEU A 99 -9.07 7.01 -11.69
CA LEU A 99 -9.08 8.47 -11.58
C LEU A 99 -10.50 8.97 -11.26
N ASN A 100 -10.58 10.15 -10.67
CA ASN A 100 -11.83 10.88 -10.50
C ASN A 100 -12.03 11.83 -11.68
N ASN A 101 -12.88 11.47 -12.66
CA ASN A 101 -13.12 12.27 -13.87
C ASN A 101 -11.81 12.73 -14.54
N ASP A 102 -10.93 11.77 -14.84
CA ASP A 102 -9.59 11.99 -15.43
C ASP A 102 -8.58 12.78 -14.56
N GLN A 103 -8.92 13.08 -13.33
CA GLN A 103 -8.08 13.78 -12.35
C GLN A 103 -7.77 12.90 -11.13
N SER A 104 -6.86 13.37 -10.29
CA SER A 104 -6.62 12.75 -8.98
C SER A 104 -7.85 12.88 -8.06
N PHE A 105 -8.00 11.94 -7.15
CA PHE A 105 -8.86 12.12 -5.99
C PHE A 105 -8.24 13.18 -5.05
N PHE A 106 -9.06 13.79 -4.21
CA PHE A 106 -8.59 14.73 -3.20
C PHE A 106 -9.29 14.49 -1.86
N ASN A 107 -8.50 14.27 -0.83
CA ASN A 107 -8.98 14.17 0.54
C ASN A 107 -8.43 15.36 1.37
N PRO A 108 -9.24 16.38 1.67
CA PRO A 108 -8.77 17.61 2.33
C PRO A 108 -8.44 17.43 3.82
N LYS A 109 -8.84 16.31 4.45
CA LYS A 109 -8.71 16.09 5.89
C LYS A 109 -7.52 15.22 6.30
N VAL A 110 -6.83 14.64 5.34
CA VAL A 110 -5.67 13.79 5.58
C VAL A 110 -4.41 14.65 5.56
N PHE A 111 -3.40 14.32 6.36
CA PHE A 111 -2.09 15.00 6.44
C PHE A 111 -2.16 16.54 6.65
N GLY A 112 -3.19 17.04 7.29
CA GLY A 112 -3.32 18.46 7.68
C GLY A 112 -3.71 19.43 6.55
N GLN A 113 -3.08 19.33 5.38
CA GLN A 113 -3.38 20.16 4.19
C GLN A 113 -4.09 19.40 3.08
N GLY A 114 -4.32 18.11 3.29
CA GLY A 114 -4.93 17.22 2.34
C GLY A 114 -3.94 16.36 1.57
N GLU A 115 -4.50 15.42 0.86
CA GLU A 115 -3.84 14.46 0.01
C GLU A 115 -4.49 14.42 -1.35
N ARG A 116 -3.68 14.33 -2.40
CA ARG A 116 -4.12 14.02 -3.76
C ARG A 116 -3.57 12.66 -4.13
N TYR A 117 -4.40 11.80 -4.71
CA TYR A 117 -3.96 10.45 -5.06
C TYR A 117 -4.71 9.91 -6.27
N PHE A 118 -4.18 8.84 -6.83
CA PHE A 118 -4.83 7.99 -7.81
C PHE A 118 -4.31 6.56 -7.67
N ASN A 119 -5.03 5.59 -8.25
CA ASN A 119 -4.61 4.20 -8.20
C ASN A 119 -4.13 3.71 -9.55
N ILE A 120 -3.09 2.88 -9.53
CA ILE A 120 -2.58 2.10 -10.66
C ILE A 120 -2.91 0.64 -10.39
N ILE A 121 -3.62 0.01 -11.33
CA ILE A 121 -3.92 -1.42 -11.26
C ILE A 121 -2.84 -2.16 -12.02
N SER A 122 -2.00 -2.91 -11.30
CA SER A 122 -0.95 -3.70 -11.92
C SER A 122 -1.51 -4.93 -12.67
N PRO A 123 -0.80 -5.44 -13.69
CA PRO A 123 -1.23 -6.63 -14.43
C PRO A 123 -1.22 -7.92 -13.58
N PHE A 124 -0.61 -7.89 -12.41
CA PHE A 124 -0.59 -8.99 -11.45
C PHE A 124 -1.54 -8.78 -10.25
N GLY A 125 -2.52 -7.86 -10.39
CA GLY A 125 -3.64 -7.71 -9.48
C GLY A 125 -3.35 -6.95 -8.18
N ILE A 126 -2.24 -6.22 -8.09
CA ILE A 126 -1.93 -5.35 -6.95
C ILE A 126 -2.31 -3.91 -7.30
N THR A 127 -3.00 -3.24 -6.38
CA THR A 127 -3.26 -1.80 -6.46
C THR A 127 -2.07 -1.04 -5.85
N PHE A 128 -1.47 -0.17 -6.64
CA PHE A 128 -0.54 0.85 -6.18
C PHE A 128 -1.25 2.19 -6.16
N GLU A 129 -1.38 2.77 -4.99
CA GLU A 129 -1.79 4.17 -4.87
C GLU A 129 -0.58 5.06 -5.11
N VAL A 130 -0.77 6.21 -5.75
CA VAL A 130 0.27 7.24 -5.90
C VAL A 130 -0.25 8.49 -5.21
N SER A 131 0.40 8.86 -4.11
CA SER A 131 -0.04 9.88 -3.17
C SER A 131 0.87 11.10 -3.13
N GLU A 132 0.26 12.29 -3.24
CA GLU A 132 0.88 13.59 -3.01
C GLU A 132 0.32 14.21 -1.72
N ARG A 133 1.13 14.36 -0.69
CA ARG A 133 0.77 15.13 0.50
C ARG A 133 0.88 16.61 0.18
N VAL A 134 -0.26 17.31 0.19
CA VAL A 134 -0.30 18.73 -0.19
C VAL A 134 0.59 19.57 0.73
N GLY A 135 1.46 20.38 0.11
CA GLY A 135 2.41 21.22 0.84
C GLY A 135 3.75 20.54 1.19
N TRP A 136 3.91 19.24 0.96
CA TRP A 136 5.20 18.59 1.09
C TRP A 136 6.13 18.98 -0.05
N LYS A 137 7.33 19.43 0.32
CA LYS A 137 8.40 19.70 -0.65
C LYS A 137 9.34 18.50 -0.66
N ILE A 138 9.34 17.80 -1.77
CA ILE A 138 10.29 16.71 -2.02
C ILE A 138 11.52 17.29 -2.74
N ALA A 139 12.70 16.73 -2.49
CA ALA A 139 13.94 17.16 -3.13
C ALA A 139 13.86 17.05 -4.66
N SER A 140 14.45 18.01 -5.38
CA SER A 140 14.56 17.92 -6.84
C SER A 140 15.48 16.77 -7.28
N GLY A 141 15.18 16.17 -8.44
CA GLY A 141 16.03 15.14 -9.05
C GLY A 141 15.70 13.70 -8.67
N ILE A 142 14.60 13.48 -7.94
CA ILE A 142 14.08 12.13 -7.69
C ILE A 142 13.03 11.75 -8.74
N PRO A 143 12.78 10.45 -8.96
CA PRO A 143 11.70 9.99 -9.83
C PRO A 143 10.34 10.55 -9.41
N VAL A 144 9.44 10.73 -10.39
CA VAL A 144 8.10 11.28 -10.14
C VAL A 144 7.27 10.40 -9.20
N ILE A 145 7.55 9.10 -9.14
CA ILE A 145 7.00 8.15 -8.16
C ILE A 145 8.17 7.58 -7.37
N CYS A 146 8.18 7.77 -6.05
CA CYS A 146 9.33 7.41 -5.21
C CYS A 146 8.91 7.06 -3.78
N GLY A 147 9.58 6.07 -3.21
CA GLY A 147 9.40 5.69 -1.80
C GLY A 147 8.02 5.18 -1.41
N LEU A 148 7.92 4.65 -0.21
CA LEU A 148 6.67 4.25 0.43
C LEU A 148 6.03 5.49 1.08
N ASP A 149 4.75 5.74 0.81
CA ASP A 149 3.94 6.67 1.58
C ASP A 149 3.27 5.96 2.74
N HIS A 150 2.38 5.01 2.44
CA HIS A 150 1.68 4.23 3.44
C HIS A 150 1.24 2.85 2.90
N ILE A 151 0.69 2.03 3.81
CA ILE A 151 0.09 0.72 3.52
C ILE A 151 -1.36 0.79 3.98
N GLY A 152 -2.30 0.54 3.08
CA GLY A 152 -3.73 0.62 3.37
C GLY A 152 -4.29 -0.67 3.97
N ILE A 153 -4.94 -0.54 5.13
CA ILE A 153 -5.49 -1.63 5.94
C ILE A 153 -6.94 -1.32 6.32
N PRO A 154 -7.92 -1.67 5.48
CA PRO A 154 -9.33 -1.63 5.87
C PRO A 154 -9.61 -2.69 6.95
N THR A 155 -10.44 -2.32 7.92
CA THR A 155 -10.81 -3.17 9.03
C THR A 155 -12.29 -3.05 9.38
N VAL A 156 -12.82 -4.02 10.12
CA VAL A 156 -14.19 -3.98 10.66
C VAL A 156 -14.27 -3.28 12.02
N ASN A 157 -13.13 -3.16 12.71
CA ASN A 157 -13.02 -2.48 14.01
C ASN A 157 -11.69 -1.74 14.07
N ILE A 158 -11.73 -0.44 13.83
CA ILE A 158 -10.54 0.40 13.77
C ILE A 158 -9.81 0.46 15.12
N GLN A 159 -10.52 0.43 16.24
CA GLN A 159 -9.88 0.52 17.56
C GLN A 159 -9.07 -0.73 17.89
N ASP A 160 -9.62 -1.92 17.66
CA ASP A 160 -8.91 -3.18 17.90
C ASP A 160 -7.66 -3.29 17.02
N GLU A 161 -7.75 -2.79 15.78
CA GLU A 161 -6.62 -2.78 14.84
C GLU A 161 -5.53 -1.80 15.29
N ILE A 162 -5.91 -0.60 15.71
CA ILE A 162 -4.98 0.39 16.29
C ILE A 162 -4.29 -0.19 17.52
N ASP A 163 -5.06 -0.73 18.47
CA ASP A 163 -4.53 -1.28 19.72
C ASP A 163 -3.52 -2.41 19.45
N PHE A 164 -3.80 -3.26 18.47
CA PHE A 164 -2.87 -4.29 18.03
C PHE A 164 -1.54 -3.69 17.56
N PHE A 165 -1.55 -2.72 16.64
CA PHE A 165 -0.32 -2.13 16.12
C PHE A 165 0.44 -1.29 17.17
N LEU A 166 -0.26 -0.69 18.14
CA LEU A 166 0.39 -0.05 19.29
C LEU A 166 1.24 -1.04 20.10
N THR A 167 0.76 -2.30 20.30
CA THR A 167 1.55 -3.33 20.98
C THR A 167 2.85 -3.68 20.25
N LEU A 168 2.89 -3.43 18.93
CA LEU A 168 4.07 -3.64 18.09
C LEU A 168 4.99 -2.41 18.03
N GLY A 169 4.64 -1.34 18.74
CA GLY A 169 5.44 -0.12 18.82
C GLY A 169 5.22 0.86 17.69
N PHE A 170 4.11 0.75 16.95
CA PHE A 170 3.63 1.85 16.12
C PHE A 170 3.10 2.97 16.99
N ILE A 171 3.20 4.19 16.52
CA ILE A 171 2.68 5.40 17.19
C ILE A 171 1.66 6.09 16.29
N PRO A 172 0.56 6.64 16.85
CA PRO A 172 -0.38 7.42 16.07
C PRO A 172 0.24 8.71 15.58
N GLU A 173 0.06 9.02 14.27
CA GLU A 173 0.40 10.33 13.71
C GLU A 173 -0.83 11.25 13.73
N PHE A 174 -1.97 10.77 13.26
CA PHE A 174 -3.24 11.49 13.34
C PHE A 174 -4.41 10.51 13.11
N SER A 175 -5.62 10.98 13.48
CA SER A 175 -6.88 10.32 13.13
C SER A 175 -7.85 11.33 12.55
N THR A 176 -8.68 10.90 11.63
CA THR A 176 -9.65 11.76 10.95
C THR A 176 -10.94 11.01 10.63
N VAL A 177 -11.99 11.76 10.39
CA VAL A 177 -13.26 11.27 9.85
C VAL A 177 -13.55 12.05 8.58
N THR A 178 -13.70 11.35 7.49
CA THR A 178 -13.95 11.98 6.18
C THR A 178 -15.12 11.32 5.47
N ASN A 179 -15.85 12.11 4.69
CA ASN A 179 -16.79 11.58 3.69
C ASN A 179 -16.01 11.43 2.39
N TYR A 180 -15.79 10.21 1.98
CA TYR A 180 -14.93 9.89 0.86
C TYR A 180 -15.63 10.14 -0.48
N ASN A 181 -16.80 9.54 -0.65
CA ASN A 181 -17.68 9.72 -1.81
C ASN A 181 -19.08 9.20 -1.49
N GLU A 182 -20.02 9.30 -2.43
CA GLU A 182 -21.42 8.85 -2.22
C GLU A 182 -21.55 7.31 -2.09
N ILE A 183 -20.54 6.55 -2.51
CA ILE A 183 -20.55 5.08 -2.51
C ILE A 183 -19.98 4.55 -1.18
N GLU A 184 -18.84 5.08 -0.77
CA GLU A 184 -18.10 4.62 0.41
C GLU A 184 -18.55 5.31 1.70
N GLY A 185 -19.20 6.47 1.57
CA GLY A 185 -19.75 7.20 2.68
C GLY A 185 -18.67 7.72 3.64
N THR A 186 -18.96 7.62 4.93
CA THR A 186 -18.05 8.07 5.99
C THR A 186 -16.99 7.01 6.28
N ILE A 187 -15.73 7.45 6.33
CA ILE A 187 -14.57 6.64 6.67
C ILE A 187 -13.93 7.21 7.94
N TYR A 188 -13.70 6.35 8.92
CA TYR A 188 -12.81 6.60 10.05
C TYR A 188 -11.42 6.15 9.64
N CYS A 189 -10.42 7.01 9.76
CA CYS A 189 -9.06 6.72 9.36
C CYS A 189 -8.08 7.11 10.47
N SER A 190 -7.06 6.28 10.68
CA SER A 190 -5.94 6.56 11.58
C SER A 190 -4.63 6.18 10.91
N MET A 191 -3.68 7.12 10.89
CA MET A 191 -2.32 6.85 10.45
C MET A 191 -1.45 6.47 11.64
N LEU A 192 -0.80 5.33 11.55
CA LEU A 192 0.16 4.84 12.54
C LEU A 192 1.53 4.73 11.89
N LYS A 193 2.58 5.11 12.61
CA LYS A 193 3.96 5.09 12.10
C LYS A 193 4.90 4.31 12.99
N LYS A 194 5.80 3.56 12.35
CA LYS A 194 6.98 2.98 12.99
C LYS A 194 8.15 3.01 11.99
N HIS A 195 9.21 3.73 12.33
CA HIS A 195 10.34 4.00 11.43
C HIS A 195 9.87 4.59 10.09
N ASP A 196 10.18 3.94 8.97
CA ASP A 196 9.82 4.37 7.61
C ASP A 196 8.50 3.74 7.11
N VAL A 197 7.78 3.03 7.98
CA VAL A 197 6.50 2.40 7.64
C VAL A 197 5.37 3.18 8.26
N THR A 198 4.47 3.67 7.41
CA THR A 198 3.19 4.28 7.81
C THR A 198 2.06 3.32 7.41
N LEU A 199 1.14 3.08 8.32
CA LEU A 199 -0.07 2.29 8.10
C LEU A 199 -1.27 3.24 8.07
N GLU A 200 -2.07 3.14 7.03
CA GLU A 200 -3.39 3.74 6.96
C GLU A 200 -4.42 2.71 7.40
N ILE A 201 -4.88 2.80 8.65
CA ILE A 201 -5.94 1.94 9.17
C ILE A 201 -7.26 2.66 9.01
N TYR A 202 -8.22 2.04 8.32
CA TYR A 202 -9.50 2.67 8.09
C TYR A 202 -10.68 1.72 8.17
N GLN A 203 -11.82 2.29 8.58
CA GLN A 203 -13.11 1.60 8.74
C GLN A 203 -14.20 2.39 8.04
N PHE A 204 -15.01 1.71 7.22
CA PHE A 204 -16.21 2.28 6.65
C PHE A 204 -17.31 2.32 7.69
N ALA A 205 -18.06 3.44 7.80
CA ALA A 205 -19.16 3.57 8.75
C ALA A 205 -20.33 2.64 8.40
N ASP A 206 -20.63 2.53 7.10
CA ASP A 206 -21.85 1.87 6.60
C ASP A 206 -21.57 0.59 5.80
N LEU A 207 -20.32 0.20 5.66
CA LEU A 207 -19.91 -0.98 4.91
C LEU A 207 -19.13 -1.94 5.81
N ILE A 208 -19.42 -3.23 5.70
CA ILE A 208 -18.70 -4.28 6.43
C ILE A 208 -17.79 -5.01 5.42
N PRO A 209 -16.47 -4.79 5.47
CA PRO A 209 -15.53 -5.51 4.59
C PRO A 209 -15.57 -7.02 4.86
N LYS A 210 -15.36 -7.79 3.81
CA LYS A 210 -15.19 -9.26 3.92
C LYS A 210 -13.75 -9.58 4.35
N PRO A 211 -13.52 -10.70 5.04
CA PRO A 211 -12.18 -11.14 5.37
C PRO A 211 -11.31 -11.31 4.11
N LEU A 212 -10.03 -10.93 4.21
CA LEU A 212 -9.06 -11.12 3.14
C LEU A 212 -8.92 -12.62 2.81
N PRO A 213 -9.02 -13.03 1.54
CA PRO A 213 -8.70 -14.40 1.14
C PRO A 213 -7.27 -14.80 1.51
N THR A 214 -7.01 -16.08 1.73
CA THR A 214 -5.72 -16.56 2.24
C THR A 214 -4.56 -16.47 1.25
N ASN A 215 -4.86 -16.43 -0.04
CA ASN A 215 -3.85 -16.50 -1.11
C ASN A 215 -3.93 -15.27 -2.04
N THR A 216 -3.93 -14.09 -1.47
CA THR A 216 -3.93 -12.82 -2.24
C THR A 216 -2.53 -12.45 -2.74
N PRO A 217 -2.41 -11.56 -3.75
CA PRO A 217 -1.11 -11.10 -4.23
C PRO A 217 -0.25 -10.44 -3.13
N ILE A 218 -0.83 -9.70 -2.19
CA ILE A 218 -0.11 -9.15 -1.03
C ILE A 218 -0.19 -10.17 0.10
N GLN A 219 0.93 -10.81 0.42
CA GLN A 219 1.00 -11.83 1.47
C GLN A 219 1.13 -11.26 2.87
N GLY A 220 1.76 -10.11 3.02
CA GLY A 220 1.91 -9.45 4.31
C GLY A 220 3.05 -8.44 4.34
N LEU A 221 3.17 -7.78 5.49
CA LEU A 221 4.29 -6.92 5.84
C LEU A 221 5.37 -7.78 6.53
N ILE A 222 6.57 -7.81 5.97
CA ILE A 222 7.72 -8.44 6.61
C ILE A 222 8.14 -7.56 7.78
N PHE A 223 8.10 -8.16 8.97
CA PHE A 223 8.35 -7.49 10.23
C PHE A 223 9.26 -8.35 11.11
N MET A 224 10.09 -7.72 11.94
CA MET A 224 10.97 -8.47 12.85
C MET A 224 10.17 -9.06 14.01
N GLY A 225 9.80 -10.33 13.90
CA GLY A 225 9.02 -11.04 14.92
C GLY A 225 8.49 -12.38 14.42
N PRO A 226 7.76 -13.12 15.25
CA PRO A 226 7.03 -14.30 14.79
C PRO A 226 5.87 -13.88 13.88
N PRO A 227 5.47 -14.73 12.91
CA PRO A 227 4.29 -14.45 12.09
C PRO A 227 3.03 -14.27 12.94
N ILE A 228 2.34 -13.16 12.75
CA ILE A 228 1.10 -12.83 13.45
C ILE A 228 0.10 -12.19 12.48
N CYS A 229 -1.18 -12.22 12.85
CA CYS A 229 -2.25 -11.52 12.14
C CYS A 229 -2.87 -10.48 13.07
N SER A 230 -3.19 -9.31 12.52
CA SER A 230 -4.01 -8.33 13.23
C SER A 230 -5.47 -8.78 13.31
N PRO A 231 -6.31 -8.18 14.16
CA PRO A 231 -7.74 -8.44 14.23
C PRO A 231 -8.46 -8.27 12.89
N GLY A 232 -8.06 -7.28 12.08
CA GLY A 232 -8.59 -7.04 10.73
C GLY A 232 -7.97 -7.91 9.64
N GLY A 233 -7.04 -8.83 9.97
CA GLY A 233 -6.46 -9.78 9.04
C GLY A 233 -5.21 -9.28 8.29
N ALA A 234 -4.61 -8.13 8.67
CA ALA A 234 -3.31 -7.75 8.16
C ALA A 234 -2.24 -8.71 8.68
N ARG A 235 -1.47 -9.30 7.77
CA ARG A 235 -0.44 -10.29 8.12
C ARG A 235 0.90 -9.61 8.29
N LEU A 236 1.60 -9.99 9.38
CA LEU A 236 2.99 -9.68 9.61
C LEU A 236 3.77 -11.00 9.60
N ILE A 237 4.77 -11.10 8.76
CA ILE A 237 5.51 -12.33 8.46
C ILE A 237 7.02 -12.13 8.59
#